data_2116d9646cff5a2d25c7f34baf70159f
#
_entry.id   2116d9646cff5a2d25c7f34baf70159f
#
_cell.length_a   1.000
_cell.length_b   1.000
_cell.length_c   1.000
_cell.angle_alpha   90.00
_cell.angle_beta   90.00
_cell.angle_gamma   90.00
#
_symmetry.space_group_name_H-M   'P 1'
#
loop_
_entity.id
_entity.type
_entity.pdbx_description
1 polymer ?
#
loop_
_entity_poly.entity_id
_entity_poly.type
_entity_poly.pdbx_seq_one_letter_code
_entity_poly.pdbx_strand_id
1 'polypeptide(L)'
;MNVLVINGHPNLDKSFANAEILKLLEQQTDWQIAHAVDFAGDIKTEQQRLLEAELVVVQFPLYWSTFPSVMKEWIDQVFTYGFAFGPDGSQLKGKKLLFSITAGATAESYSETGFNFMPLENYQRSFEHAFKSAEMDILDTVITFEMNAIPEEGGDVEKTIALAHKHAQQVINAVKAQ
;
A
#
# COMPACT_ATOMS: atom_id res chain seq x y z
N MET A 1 -16.01 -6.17 10.13
CA MET A 1 -14.62 -6.55 9.75
C MET A 1 -13.69 -5.39 10.10
N ASN A 2 -12.71 -5.64 10.97
CA ASN A 2 -11.72 -4.64 11.35
C ASN A 2 -10.68 -4.50 10.24
N VAL A 3 -10.62 -3.32 9.61
CA VAL A 3 -9.66 -3.03 8.55
C VAL A 3 -8.65 -2.00 9.02
N LEU A 4 -7.37 -2.31 8.80
CA LEU A 4 -6.25 -1.39 9.04
C LEU A 4 -5.64 -0.96 7.72
N VAL A 5 -5.61 0.33 7.44
CA VAL A 5 -4.89 0.91 6.32
C VAL A 5 -3.53 1.40 6.80
N ILE A 6 -2.46 0.88 6.24
CA ILE A 6 -1.10 1.39 6.45
C ILE A 6 -0.75 2.30 5.28
N ASN A 7 -0.65 3.59 5.53
CA ASN A 7 -0.22 4.56 4.53
C ASN A 7 1.30 4.64 4.47
N GLY A 8 1.88 4.26 3.34
CA GLY A 8 3.31 4.33 3.05
C GLY A 8 3.76 5.58 2.29
N HIS A 9 2.92 6.61 2.14
CA HIS A 9 3.34 7.86 1.50
C HIS A 9 4.15 8.72 2.47
N PRO A 10 5.37 9.20 2.08
CA PRO A 10 6.26 9.91 3.00
C PRO A 10 5.81 11.33 3.35
N ASN A 11 4.98 11.95 2.50
CA ASN A 11 4.50 13.34 2.72
C ASN A 11 3.19 13.57 1.97
N LEU A 12 2.06 13.46 2.65
CA LEU A 12 0.73 13.61 2.05
C LEU A 12 0.43 15.04 1.60
N ASP A 13 1.04 16.08 2.20
CA ASP A 13 0.84 17.47 1.80
C ASP A 13 1.33 17.73 0.35
N LYS A 14 2.19 16.85 -0.16
CA LYS A 14 2.70 16.89 -1.53
C LYS A 14 2.05 15.85 -2.46
N SER A 15 0.97 15.19 -2.02
CA SER A 15 0.32 14.12 -2.78
C SER A 15 -1.11 14.48 -3.14
N PHE A 16 -1.39 14.68 -4.40
CA PHE A 16 -2.77 14.80 -4.88
C PHE A 16 -3.50 13.44 -4.88
N ALA A 17 -2.84 12.38 -5.32
CA ALA A 17 -3.45 11.05 -5.43
C ALA A 17 -3.68 10.39 -4.07
N ASN A 18 -2.58 10.12 -3.32
CA ASN A 18 -2.69 9.35 -2.07
C ASN A 18 -3.43 10.12 -0.98
N ALA A 19 -3.29 11.45 -0.90
CA ALA A 19 -4.05 12.26 0.06
C ALA A 19 -5.56 12.17 -0.22
N GLU A 20 -5.98 12.29 -1.48
CA GLU A 20 -7.39 12.21 -1.85
C GLU A 20 -7.96 10.80 -1.64
N ILE A 21 -7.20 9.73 -1.97
CA ILE A 21 -7.60 8.34 -1.67
C ILE A 21 -7.86 8.17 -0.18
N LEU A 22 -6.90 8.53 0.67
CA LEU A 22 -7.04 8.36 2.13
C LEU A 22 -8.20 9.15 2.70
N LYS A 23 -8.36 10.41 2.28
CA LYS A 23 -9.50 11.24 2.65
C LYS A 23 -10.85 10.59 2.31
N LEU A 24 -10.96 9.98 1.13
CA LEU A 24 -12.17 9.26 0.72
C LEU A 24 -12.40 7.99 1.54
N LEU A 25 -11.34 7.24 1.88
CA LEU A 25 -11.45 6.10 2.77
C LEU A 25 -11.94 6.52 4.16
N GLU A 26 -11.38 7.58 4.74
CA GLU A 26 -11.84 8.16 6.02
C GLU A 26 -13.30 8.60 6.00
N GLN A 27 -13.75 9.21 4.89
CA GLN A 27 -15.12 9.71 4.76
C GLN A 27 -16.17 8.61 4.53
N GLN A 28 -15.78 7.51 3.89
CA GLN A 28 -16.71 6.48 3.41
C GLN A 28 -16.65 5.17 4.19
N THR A 29 -15.70 5.05 5.12
CA THR A 29 -15.50 3.84 5.92
C THR A 29 -15.21 4.18 7.39
N ASP A 30 -15.26 3.17 8.25
CA ASP A 30 -14.84 3.21 9.65
C ASP A 30 -13.46 2.58 9.88
N TRP A 31 -12.65 2.48 8.82
CA TRP A 31 -11.34 1.83 8.86
C TRP A 31 -10.32 2.63 9.65
N GLN A 32 -9.47 1.93 10.38
CA GLN A 32 -8.34 2.57 11.04
C GLN A 32 -7.25 2.88 10.02
N ILE A 33 -6.73 4.12 10.04
CA ILE A 33 -5.60 4.52 9.19
C ILE A 33 -4.39 4.80 10.08
N ALA A 34 -3.27 4.17 9.76
CA ALA A 34 -1.97 4.43 10.37
C ALA A 34 -0.99 4.91 9.29
N HIS A 35 -0.12 5.84 9.64
CA HIS A 35 0.86 6.40 8.71
C HIS A 35 2.25 5.89 9.07
N ALA A 36 2.91 5.20 8.13
CA ALA A 36 4.27 4.69 8.34
C ALA A 36 5.28 5.80 8.65
N VAL A 37 5.04 7.03 8.13
CA VAL A 37 5.89 8.20 8.39
C VAL A 37 5.81 8.67 9.85
N ASP A 38 4.71 8.40 10.55
CA ASP A 38 4.51 8.78 11.95
C ASP A 38 5.04 7.72 12.92
N PHE A 39 5.61 6.65 12.41
CA PHE A 39 6.19 5.59 13.21
C PHE A 39 7.38 6.11 14.02
N ALA A 40 7.19 6.23 15.32
CA ALA A 40 8.18 6.75 16.27
C ALA A 40 8.95 5.64 17.02
N GLY A 41 8.98 4.41 16.48
CA GLY A 41 9.67 3.27 17.09
C GLY A 41 8.82 2.49 18.10
N ASP A 42 7.54 2.79 18.25
CA ASP A 42 6.63 2.00 19.08
C ASP A 42 6.13 0.74 18.35
N ILE A 43 7.03 -0.23 18.26
CA ILE A 43 6.81 -1.51 17.59
C ILE A 43 5.60 -2.24 18.17
N LYS A 44 5.40 -2.21 19.47
CA LYS A 44 4.32 -2.96 20.13
C LYS A 44 2.95 -2.44 19.74
N THR A 45 2.78 -1.13 19.65
CA THR A 45 1.53 -0.53 19.19
C THR A 45 1.22 -0.92 17.75
N GLU A 46 2.21 -0.89 16.85
CA GLU A 46 2.01 -1.30 15.46
C GLU A 46 1.68 -2.80 15.33
N GLN A 47 2.39 -3.64 16.08
CA GLN A 47 2.10 -5.07 16.13
C GLN A 47 0.69 -5.35 16.66
N GLN A 48 0.25 -4.63 17.69
CA GLN A 48 -1.09 -4.77 18.24
C GLN A 48 -2.17 -4.38 17.21
N ARG A 49 -2.00 -3.26 16.51
CA ARG A 49 -2.89 -2.87 15.38
C ARG A 49 -3.01 -3.96 14.34
N LEU A 50 -1.87 -4.55 13.94
CA LEU A 50 -1.85 -5.66 12.98
C LEU A 50 -2.59 -6.89 13.52
N LEU A 51 -2.46 -7.21 14.80
CA LEU A 51 -3.15 -8.35 15.41
C LEU A 51 -4.66 -8.15 15.47
N GLU A 52 -5.14 -6.94 15.75
CA GLU A 52 -6.55 -6.59 15.82
C GLU A 52 -7.24 -6.52 14.46
N ALA A 53 -6.49 -6.24 13.40
CA ALA A 53 -7.03 -6.19 12.05
C ALA A 53 -7.36 -7.58 11.51
N GLU A 54 -8.49 -7.70 10.84
CA GLU A 54 -8.88 -8.89 10.05
C GLU A 54 -8.35 -8.81 8.63
N LEU A 55 -8.25 -7.57 8.10
CA LEU A 55 -7.68 -7.27 6.80
C LEU A 55 -6.78 -6.03 6.89
N VAL A 56 -5.62 -6.10 6.27
CA VAL A 56 -4.66 -4.98 6.17
C VAL A 56 -4.64 -4.47 4.73
N VAL A 57 -4.81 -3.17 4.54
CA VAL A 57 -4.59 -2.49 3.27
C VAL A 57 -3.25 -1.75 3.35
N VAL A 58 -2.34 -2.03 2.44
CA VAL A 58 -1.07 -1.28 2.33
C VAL A 58 -1.19 -0.32 1.15
N GLN A 59 -1.39 0.97 1.46
CA GLN A 59 -1.56 2.06 0.50
C GLN A 59 -0.24 2.78 0.28
N PHE A 60 0.27 2.81 -0.97
CA PHE A 60 1.51 3.53 -1.27
C PHE A 60 1.67 3.90 -2.75
N PRO A 61 2.46 4.94 -3.06
CA PRO A 61 2.91 5.22 -4.42
C PRO A 61 4.09 4.33 -4.79
N LEU A 62 4.16 3.89 -6.03
CA LEU A 62 5.37 3.25 -6.55
C LEU A 62 6.51 4.27 -6.69
N TYR A 63 7.51 4.18 -5.84
CA TYR A 63 8.76 4.91 -5.95
C TYR A 63 9.86 3.96 -6.43
N TRP A 64 10.37 4.19 -7.64
CA TRP A 64 11.38 3.31 -8.25
C TRP A 64 10.95 1.84 -8.26
N SER A 65 9.69 1.60 -8.66
CA SER A 65 9.06 0.28 -8.79
C SER A 65 8.94 -0.52 -7.48
N THR A 66 9.00 0.15 -6.34
CA THR A 66 8.78 -0.44 -5.02
C THR A 66 8.04 0.55 -4.10
N PHE A 67 7.87 0.21 -2.83
CA PHE A 67 7.29 1.15 -1.87
C PHE A 67 8.32 2.19 -1.39
N PRO A 68 7.87 3.37 -0.91
CA PRO A 68 8.74 4.40 -0.35
C PRO A 68 9.55 3.90 0.86
N SER A 69 10.68 4.56 1.13
CA SER A 69 11.61 4.20 2.22
C SER A 69 10.94 4.12 3.60
N VAL A 70 10.00 5.01 3.89
CA VAL A 70 9.26 5.00 5.18
C VAL A 70 8.46 3.72 5.38
N MET A 71 7.90 3.15 4.31
CA MET A 71 7.20 1.87 4.37
C MET A 71 8.17 0.71 4.59
N LYS A 72 9.33 0.74 3.94
CA LYS A 72 10.37 -0.27 4.14
C LYS A 72 10.91 -0.24 5.56
N GLU A 73 11.18 0.95 6.09
CA GLU A 73 11.62 1.13 7.47
C GLU A 73 10.58 0.59 8.46
N TRP A 74 9.30 0.91 8.24
CA TRP A 74 8.21 0.39 9.06
C TRP A 74 8.18 -1.14 9.06
N ILE A 75 8.26 -1.79 7.87
CA ILE A 75 8.29 -3.25 7.75
C ILE A 75 9.51 -3.82 8.50
N ASP A 76 10.71 -3.26 8.29
CA ASP A 76 11.95 -3.79 8.88
C ASP A 76 11.95 -3.74 10.40
N GLN A 77 11.25 -2.76 10.99
CA GLN A 77 11.19 -2.62 12.44
C GLN A 77 10.01 -3.38 13.07
N VAL A 78 8.86 -3.44 12.40
CA VAL A 78 7.64 -4.05 12.94
C VAL A 78 7.61 -5.56 12.73
N PHE A 79 8.16 -6.07 11.62
CA PHE A 79 8.17 -7.49 11.27
C PHE A 79 9.33 -8.22 11.96
N THR A 80 9.27 -8.31 13.28
CA THR A 80 10.34 -8.88 14.10
C THR A 80 10.28 -10.41 14.21
N TYR A 81 11.42 -11.00 14.61
CA TYR A 81 11.47 -12.41 15.02
C TYR A 81 10.51 -12.68 16.19
N GLY A 82 9.78 -13.78 16.10
CA GLY A 82 8.73 -14.15 17.07
C GLY A 82 7.40 -13.43 16.86
N PHE A 83 7.34 -12.47 15.93
CA PHE A 83 6.09 -11.82 15.51
C PHE A 83 5.70 -12.18 14.07
N ALA A 84 6.49 -11.76 13.09
CA ALA A 84 6.21 -11.99 11.67
C ALA A 84 6.85 -13.27 11.13
N PHE A 85 7.86 -13.81 11.80
CA PHE A 85 8.56 -15.04 11.43
C PHE A 85 9.23 -15.67 12.66
N GLY A 86 9.54 -16.96 12.57
CA GLY A 86 10.23 -17.69 13.64
C GLY A 86 9.86 -19.16 13.64
N PRO A 87 10.40 -19.95 14.59
CA PRO A 87 10.16 -21.40 14.65
C PRO A 87 8.71 -21.78 14.93
N ASP A 88 7.96 -20.90 15.58
CA ASP A 88 6.54 -21.10 15.91
C ASP A 88 5.59 -20.55 14.82
N GLY A 89 6.15 -20.10 13.67
CA GLY A 89 5.42 -19.46 12.59
C GLY A 89 5.20 -17.96 12.82
N SER A 90 4.32 -17.37 12.02
CA SER A 90 3.95 -15.95 12.12
C SER A 90 2.65 -15.75 12.90
N GLN A 91 2.61 -14.72 13.74
CA GLN A 91 1.37 -14.26 14.37
C GLN A 91 0.40 -13.59 13.38
N LEU A 92 0.89 -13.26 12.16
CA LEU A 92 0.09 -12.69 11.07
C LEU A 92 -0.47 -13.75 10.11
N LYS A 93 -0.25 -15.02 10.38
CA LYS A 93 -0.67 -16.13 9.54
C LYS A 93 -2.15 -16.07 9.19
N GLY A 94 -2.46 -16.14 7.89
CA GLY A 94 -3.82 -16.14 7.37
C GLY A 94 -4.53 -14.78 7.44
N LYS A 95 -3.88 -13.70 7.91
CA LYS A 95 -4.45 -12.36 7.81
C LYS A 95 -4.47 -11.92 6.35
N LYS A 96 -5.62 -11.38 5.92
CA LYS A 96 -5.79 -10.88 4.57
C LYS A 96 -5.00 -9.59 4.35
N LEU A 97 -4.34 -9.48 3.20
CA LEU A 97 -3.58 -8.29 2.80
C LEU A 97 -4.00 -7.84 1.41
N LEU A 98 -4.37 -6.56 1.27
CA LEU A 98 -4.64 -5.90 -0.01
C LEU A 98 -3.57 -4.83 -0.27
N PHE A 99 -2.87 -4.94 -1.40
CA PHE A 99 -2.06 -3.82 -1.86
C PHE A 99 -2.91 -2.81 -2.63
N SER A 100 -2.79 -1.55 -2.25
CA SER A 100 -3.43 -0.39 -2.86
C SER A 100 -2.34 0.54 -3.37
N ILE A 101 -2.13 0.54 -4.71
CA ILE A 101 -0.92 1.10 -5.32
C ILE A 101 -1.27 2.20 -6.31
N THR A 102 -0.57 3.32 -6.23
CA THR A 102 -0.61 4.40 -7.24
C THR A 102 0.70 4.46 -8.00
N ALA A 103 0.64 4.65 -9.32
CA ALA A 103 1.81 4.80 -10.17
C ALA A 103 1.65 6.03 -11.08
N GLY A 104 2.69 6.87 -11.17
CA GLY A 104 2.69 8.00 -12.09
C GLY A 104 2.91 7.58 -13.55
N ALA A 105 3.62 6.48 -13.78
CA ALA A 105 3.89 5.92 -15.09
C ALA A 105 2.66 5.23 -15.71
N THR A 106 2.68 4.98 -17.01
CA THR A 106 1.65 4.20 -17.72
C THR A 106 1.85 2.70 -17.50
N ALA A 107 0.78 1.92 -17.66
CA ALA A 107 0.87 0.46 -17.55
C ALA A 107 1.83 -0.15 -18.60
N GLU A 108 1.79 0.38 -19.82
CA GLU A 108 2.64 -0.09 -20.94
C GLU A 108 4.13 0.11 -20.68
N SER A 109 4.49 1.07 -19.82
CA SER A 109 5.90 1.30 -19.46
C SER A 109 6.50 0.13 -18.66
N TYR A 110 5.65 -0.69 -18.02
CA TYR A 110 6.03 -1.89 -17.28
C TYR A 110 6.01 -3.11 -18.21
N SER A 111 6.99 -3.20 -19.07
CA SER A 111 7.19 -4.32 -20.00
C SER A 111 8.69 -4.51 -20.29
N GLU A 112 9.07 -5.63 -20.87
CA GLU A 112 10.48 -5.93 -21.20
C GLU A 112 11.12 -4.87 -22.13
N THR A 113 10.32 -4.21 -22.95
CA THR A 113 10.78 -3.15 -23.88
C THR A 113 10.39 -1.74 -23.43
N GLY A 114 9.67 -1.62 -22.34
CA GLY A 114 9.22 -0.35 -21.76
C GLY A 114 10.28 0.33 -20.90
N PHE A 115 10.02 1.58 -20.53
CA PHE A 115 10.94 2.39 -19.70
C PHE A 115 11.28 1.73 -18.36
N ASN A 116 10.36 0.97 -17.77
CA ASN A 116 10.55 0.28 -16.49
C ASN A 116 11.13 -1.13 -16.64
N PHE A 117 11.59 -1.55 -17.83
CA PHE A 117 12.38 -2.75 -18.15
C PHE A 117 11.73 -4.12 -17.86
N MET A 118 10.69 -4.19 -17.05
CA MET A 118 10.07 -5.45 -16.62
C MET A 118 8.56 -5.28 -16.43
N PRO A 119 7.77 -6.35 -16.60
CA PRO A 119 6.38 -6.38 -16.15
C PRO A 119 6.27 -6.04 -14.66
N LEU A 120 5.21 -5.30 -14.28
CA LEU A 120 5.00 -4.86 -12.90
C LEU A 120 4.95 -6.01 -11.91
N GLU A 121 4.38 -7.14 -12.30
CA GLU A 121 4.25 -8.35 -11.48
C GLU A 121 5.61 -8.87 -10.99
N ASN A 122 6.69 -8.63 -11.75
CA ASN A 122 8.04 -9.02 -11.34
C ASN A 122 8.57 -8.12 -10.22
N TYR A 123 8.28 -6.82 -10.27
CA TYR A 123 8.57 -5.89 -9.16
C TYR A 123 7.71 -6.22 -7.94
N GLN A 124 6.43 -6.51 -8.16
CA GLN A 124 5.46 -6.82 -7.11
C GLN A 124 5.89 -8.01 -6.26
N ARG A 125 6.43 -9.06 -6.88
CA ARG A 125 6.98 -10.23 -6.17
C ARG A 125 8.03 -9.87 -5.12
N SER A 126 8.85 -8.83 -5.38
CA SER A 126 9.88 -8.39 -4.46
C SER A 126 9.31 -7.79 -3.18
N PHE A 127 8.33 -6.89 -3.30
CA PHE A 127 7.76 -6.26 -2.10
C PHE A 127 6.67 -7.10 -1.42
N GLU A 128 6.01 -8.01 -2.13
CA GLU A 128 5.13 -9.01 -1.52
C GLU A 128 5.88 -10.00 -0.61
N HIS A 129 7.16 -10.23 -0.89
CA HIS A 129 7.94 -11.28 -0.22
C HIS A 129 7.90 -11.15 1.31
N ALA A 130 8.01 -9.94 1.86
CA ALA A 130 7.98 -9.72 3.31
C ALA A 130 6.66 -10.20 3.94
N PHE A 131 5.54 -9.90 3.28
CA PHE A 131 4.21 -10.27 3.75
C PHE A 131 3.92 -11.76 3.55
N LYS A 132 4.39 -12.35 2.45
CA LYS A 132 4.33 -13.80 2.23
C LYS A 132 5.18 -14.56 3.25
N SER A 133 6.35 -14.03 3.60
CA SER A 133 7.20 -14.61 4.66
C SER A 133 6.55 -14.50 6.03
N ALA A 134 5.70 -13.51 6.24
CA ALA A 134 4.84 -13.38 7.43
C ALA A 134 3.56 -14.23 7.34
N GLU A 135 3.45 -15.14 6.39
CA GLU A 135 2.33 -16.07 6.18
C GLU A 135 0.96 -15.38 6.01
N MET A 136 0.95 -14.13 5.49
CA MET A 136 -0.28 -13.40 5.18
C MET A 136 -0.88 -13.86 3.84
N ASP A 137 -2.21 -13.82 3.74
CA ASP A 137 -2.96 -14.14 2.53
C ASP A 137 -3.11 -12.89 1.66
N ILE A 138 -2.30 -12.80 0.59
CA ILE A 138 -2.28 -11.64 -0.29
C ILE A 138 -3.43 -11.76 -1.30
N LEU A 139 -4.28 -10.73 -1.31
CA LEU A 139 -5.40 -10.56 -2.23
C LEU A 139 -4.95 -9.93 -3.55
N ASP A 140 -5.86 -9.89 -4.54
CA ASP A 140 -5.61 -9.20 -5.80
C ASP A 140 -5.32 -7.71 -5.55
N THR A 141 -4.24 -7.22 -6.14
CA THR A 141 -3.77 -5.84 -5.97
C THR A 141 -4.68 -4.86 -6.69
N VAL A 142 -5.07 -3.79 -6.00
CA VAL A 142 -5.67 -2.61 -6.64
C VAL A 142 -4.56 -1.66 -7.04
N ILE A 143 -4.37 -1.43 -8.34
CA ILE A 143 -3.38 -0.50 -8.87
C ILE A 143 -4.01 0.46 -9.87
N THR A 144 -3.60 1.73 -9.82
CA THR A 144 -3.98 2.74 -10.82
C THR A 144 -2.74 3.46 -11.32
N PHE A 145 -2.58 3.45 -12.63
CA PHE A 145 -1.50 4.11 -13.38
C PHE A 145 -1.86 5.54 -13.76
N GLU A 146 -0.90 6.27 -14.31
CA GLU A 146 -1.03 7.67 -14.78
C GLU A 146 -1.48 8.67 -13.70
N MET A 147 -1.24 8.35 -12.44
CA MET A 147 -1.53 9.24 -11.31
C MET A 147 -0.39 10.27 -11.13
N ASN A 148 -0.18 11.09 -12.16
CA ASN A 148 0.78 12.18 -12.13
C ASN A 148 0.03 13.53 -12.16
N ALA A 149 0.20 14.33 -11.11
CA ALA A 149 -0.41 15.67 -10.97
C ALA A 149 0.60 16.80 -11.20
N ILE A 150 1.83 16.51 -11.63
CA ILE A 150 2.91 17.50 -11.80
C ILE A 150 2.89 18.00 -13.26
N PRO A 151 2.43 19.24 -13.54
CA PRO A 151 2.28 19.73 -14.92
C PRO A 151 3.61 19.73 -15.71
N GLU A 152 4.72 20.06 -15.03
CA GLU A 152 6.06 20.09 -15.64
C GLU A 152 6.52 18.70 -16.13
N GLU A 153 5.94 17.63 -15.58
CA GLU A 153 6.17 16.24 -15.96
C GLU A 153 5.07 15.68 -16.86
N GLY A 154 4.20 16.56 -17.40
CA GLY A 154 3.08 16.16 -18.24
C GLY A 154 1.87 15.66 -17.45
N GLY A 155 1.83 15.93 -16.15
CA GLY A 155 0.74 15.53 -15.27
C GLY A 155 -0.48 16.46 -15.35
N ASP A 156 -1.61 15.96 -14.83
CA ASP A 156 -2.89 16.65 -14.78
C ASP A 156 -3.54 16.41 -13.40
N VAL A 157 -3.78 17.51 -12.67
CA VAL A 157 -4.34 17.47 -11.33
C VAL A 157 -5.77 16.94 -11.32
N GLU A 158 -6.63 17.42 -12.24
CA GLU A 158 -8.05 17.04 -12.28
C GLU A 158 -8.19 15.55 -12.65
N LYS A 159 -7.43 15.10 -13.66
CA LYS A 159 -7.35 13.69 -14.03
C LYS A 159 -6.89 12.84 -12.85
N THR A 160 -5.85 13.26 -12.15
CA THR A 160 -5.30 12.53 -11.00
C THR A 160 -6.33 12.41 -9.87
N ILE A 161 -7.07 13.47 -9.55
CA ILE A 161 -8.13 13.44 -8.55
C ILE A 161 -9.26 12.48 -8.99
N ALA A 162 -9.69 12.54 -10.25
CA ALA A 162 -10.72 11.64 -10.77
C ALA A 162 -10.28 10.15 -10.69
N LEU A 163 -9.03 9.88 -11.01
CA LEU A 163 -8.45 8.54 -10.86
C LEU A 163 -8.36 8.12 -9.38
N ALA A 164 -8.03 9.03 -8.46
CA ALA A 164 -7.98 8.76 -7.02
C ALA A 164 -9.37 8.38 -6.47
N HIS A 165 -10.45 9.06 -6.91
CA HIS A 165 -11.82 8.70 -6.55
C HIS A 165 -12.18 7.28 -7.01
N LYS A 166 -11.85 6.94 -8.27
CA LYS A 166 -12.07 5.60 -8.80
C LYS A 166 -11.28 4.55 -8.04
N HIS A 167 -10.02 4.83 -7.74
CA HIS A 167 -9.13 3.95 -6.99
C HIS A 167 -9.68 3.67 -5.58
N ALA A 168 -10.06 4.71 -4.83
CA ALA A 168 -10.64 4.56 -3.50
C ALA A 168 -11.89 3.66 -3.52
N GLN A 169 -12.76 3.83 -4.51
CA GLN A 169 -13.94 2.99 -4.67
C GLN A 169 -13.58 1.53 -4.99
N GLN A 170 -12.53 1.30 -5.79
CA GLN A 170 -12.04 -0.05 -6.08
C GLN A 170 -11.49 -0.72 -4.81
N VAL A 171 -10.72 -0.01 -4.00
CA VAL A 171 -10.22 -0.50 -2.69
C VAL A 171 -11.38 -0.86 -1.77
N ILE A 172 -12.39 0.02 -1.62
CA ILE A 172 -13.57 -0.24 -0.79
C ILE A 172 -14.31 -1.49 -1.27
N ASN A 173 -14.50 -1.63 -2.59
CA ASN A 173 -15.20 -2.78 -3.16
C ASN A 173 -14.40 -4.08 -2.96
N ALA A 174 -13.07 -4.05 -3.17
CA ALA A 174 -12.20 -5.20 -2.97
C ALA A 174 -12.23 -5.71 -1.52
N VAL A 175 -12.21 -4.79 -0.55
CA VAL A 175 -12.32 -5.12 0.87
C VAL A 175 -13.71 -5.67 1.22
N LYS A 176 -14.79 -5.07 0.70
CA LYS A 176 -16.16 -5.53 0.96
C LYS A 176 -16.48 -6.90 0.36
N ALA A 177 -15.73 -7.34 -0.63
CA ALA A 177 -15.88 -8.64 -1.27
C ALA A 177 -15.23 -9.79 -0.46
N GLN A 178 -14.54 -9.51 0.65
CA GLN A 178 -13.83 -10.48 1.50
C GLN A 178 -14.67 -11.01 2.64
#